data_9e283d1659645ab8363cd43490c07cda
#
_entry.id   9e283d1659645ab8363cd43490c07cda
#
_cell.length_a   1.000
_cell.length_b   1.000
_cell.length_c   1.000
_cell.angle_alpha   90.00
_cell.angle_beta   90.00
_cell.angle_gamma   90.00
#
_symmetry.space_group_name_H-M   'P 1'
#
loop_
_entity.id
_entity.type
_entity.pdbx_description
1 polymer ?
#
loop_
_entity_poly.entity_id
_entity_poly.type
_entity_poly.pdbx_seq_one_letter_code
_entity_poly.pdbx_strand_id
1 'polypeptide(L)'
;PSQQAAVFSFSPIDGRILVFAGGKNYGETQYDRVTQSVRAPGSAFKPIVYAAAMEKGITPNDIVDDSPITIGNWSPHNSSHRYRGKIPVYKALMISSNVCAARMIQEVGIRSVFQLARVLGISTPLEYDYTISLGSNGVKMFEFVRAYGAFANGGYIVQPYAIERIEDSRGRVLYRAPKTKSSHQLSLKTAAEMTAMLKTVILSGTGTAANIGKPAAGKTGTTDDNKDAYFVGYTPDIVT
;
A
#
# COMPACT_ATOMS: atom_id res chain seq x y z
N PRO A 1 14.56 -8.91 -22.20
CA PRO A 1 14.13 -7.61 -21.76
C PRO A 1 14.93 -7.18 -20.54
N SER A 2 15.53 -5.99 -20.58
CA SER A 2 16.30 -5.46 -19.44
C SER A 2 15.37 -5.24 -18.25
N GLN A 3 15.76 -5.65 -17.05
CA GLN A 3 15.03 -5.34 -15.83
C GLN A 3 14.92 -3.83 -15.67
N GLN A 4 13.72 -3.35 -15.31
CA GLN A 4 13.44 -1.94 -15.05
C GLN A 4 13.16 -1.72 -13.57
N ALA A 5 13.32 -0.47 -13.12
CA ALA A 5 13.01 -0.07 -11.77
C ALA A 5 12.39 1.34 -11.78
N ALA A 6 11.52 1.62 -10.81
CA ALA A 6 10.97 2.94 -10.59
C ALA A 6 10.91 3.21 -9.09
N VAL A 7 11.01 4.48 -8.70
CA VAL A 7 10.92 4.94 -7.31
C VAL A 7 10.05 6.19 -7.26
N PHE A 8 9.14 6.21 -6.31
CA PHE A 8 8.32 7.39 -6.01
C PHE A 8 8.29 7.59 -4.50
N SER A 9 8.65 8.79 -4.06
CA SER A 9 8.62 9.14 -2.64
C SER A 9 8.08 10.56 -2.44
N PHE A 10 7.31 10.77 -1.38
CA PHE A 10 6.77 12.07 -1.03
C PHE A 10 6.67 12.25 0.49
N SER A 11 6.55 13.47 0.94
CA SER A 11 6.32 13.82 2.35
C SER A 11 4.83 13.61 2.70
N PRO A 12 4.49 12.77 3.68
CA PRO A 12 3.11 12.62 4.13
C PRO A 12 2.57 13.85 4.87
N ILE A 13 3.44 14.78 5.24
CA ILE A 13 3.10 15.98 6.01
C ILE A 13 2.51 17.05 5.10
N ASP A 14 3.17 17.33 3.97
CA ASP A 14 2.84 18.45 3.09
C ASP A 14 2.64 18.06 1.62
N GLY A 15 2.97 16.83 1.22
CA GLY A 15 2.79 16.32 -0.13
C GLY A 15 3.95 16.62 -1.09
N ARG A 16 5.05 17.25 -0.65
CA ARG A 16 6.19 17.46 -1.53
C ARG A 16 6.73 16.14 -2.05
N ILE A 17 6.89 16.04 -3.38
CA ILE A 17 7.59 14.93 -3.99
C ILE A 17 9.07 15.05 -3.67
N LEU A 18 9.64 14.01 -3.10
CA LEU A 18 11.05 13.94 -2.68
C LEU A 18 11.88 13.15 -3.67
N VAL A 19 11.33 12.09 -4.25
CA VAL A 19 11.97 11.27 -5.29
C VAL A 19 10.95 10.89 -6.33
N PHE A 20 11.34 11.02 -7.59
CA PHE A 20 10.52 10.59 -8.72
C PHE A 20 11.46 10.04 -9.82
N ALA A 21 11.47 8.73 -10.01
CA ALA A 21 12.22 8.06 -11.05
C ALA A 21 11.34 7.00 -11.74
N GLY A 22 10.90 7.28 -12.96
CA GLY A 22 9.99 6.42 -13.73
C GLY A 22 10.66 5.26 -14.48
N GLY A 23 11.99 5.18 -14.45
CA GLY A 23 12.77 4.15 -15.12
C GLY A 23 14.27 4.34 -14.88
N LYS A 24 15.08 3.38 -15.34
CA LYS A 24 16.54 3.40 -15.17
C LYS A 24 17.23 4.45 -16.04
N ASN A 25 16.77 4.63 -17.24
CA ASN A 25 17.39 5.53 -18.22
C ASN A 25 16.32 6.18 -19.11
N TYR A 26 16.17 7.49 -18.99
CA TYR A 26 15.21 8.27 -19.76
C TYR A 26 15.55 8.32 -21.26
N GLY A 27 16.85 8.26 -21.60
CA GLY A 27 17.30 8.24 -22.99
C GLY A 27 16.92 6.95 -23.75
N GLU A 28 16.80 5.83 -23.03
CA GLU A 28 16.38 4.53 -23.59
C GLU A 28 14.86 4.38 -23.65
N THR A 29 14.15 4.91 -22.65
CA THR A 29 12.69 4.86 -22.58
C THR A 29 12.14 6.01 -21.78
N GLN A 30 11.20 6.74 -22.40
CA GLN A 30 10.46 7.84 -21.76
C GLN A 30 9.19 7.35 -21.05
N TYR A 31 8.96 6.04 -21.03
CA TYR A 31 7.81 5.44 -20.37
C TYR A 31 7.95 5.57 -18.85
N ASP A 32 7.10 6.39 -18.26
CA ASP A 32 7.07 6.65 -16.81
C ASP A 32 6.28 5.57 -16.06
N ARG A 33 6.99 4.73 -15.34
CA ARG A 33 6.38 3.62 -14.59
C ARG A 33 5.67 4.06 -13.31
N VAL A 34 5.92 5.26 -12.84
CA VAL A 34 5.24 5.78 -11.65
C VAL A 34 3.78 6.15 -11.96
N THR A 35 3.54 6.83 -13.10
CA THR A 35 2.21 7.35 -13.44
C THR A 35 1.48 6.58 -14.54
N GLN A 36 2.22 5.89 -15.43
CA GLN A 36 1.63 5.24 -16.60
C GLN A 36 1.48 3.72 -16.42
N SER A 37 2.44 3.07 -15.71
CA SER A 37 2.41 1.62 -15.57
C SER A 37 1.30 1.18 -14.60
N VAL A 38 0.50 0.22 -15.05
CA VAL A 38 -0.50 -0.46 -14.23
C VAL A 38 0.03 -1.87 -13.95
N ARG A 39 0.41 -2.14 -12.70
CA ARG A 39 1.02 -3.40 -12.28
C ARG A 39 0.37 -3.92 -11.00
N ALA A 40 0.27 -5.25 -10.91
CA ALA A 40 -0.24 -5.91 -9.72
C ALA A 40 0.72 -5.70 -8.53
N PRO A 41 0.25 -5.12 -7.42
CA PRO A 41 1.10 -4.87 -6.26
C PRO A 41 1.37 -6.14 -5.44
N GLY A 42 0.69 -7.23 -5.74
CA GLY A 42 0.77 -8.46 -4.95
C GLY A 42 0.44 -8.22 -3.48
N SER A 43 1.13 -8.91 -2.59
CA SER A 43 0.89 -8.81 -1.14
C SER A 43 1.03 -7.40 -0.54
N ALA A 44 1.56 -6.42 -1.29
CA ALA A 44 1.55 -5.03 -0.83
C ALA A 44 0.13 -4.45 -0.78
N PHE A 45 -0.87 -5.06 -1.43
CA PHE A 45 -2.27 -4.64 -1.33
C PHE A 45 -2.94 -5.05 0.00
N LYS A 46 -2.44 -6.08 0.67
CA LYS A 46 -3.03 -6.60 1.94
C LYS A 46 -3.32 -5.53 2.98
N PRO A 47 -2.45 -4.53 3.22
CA PRO A 47 -2.76 -3.47 4.20
C PRO A 47 -4.08 -2.73 3.95
N ILE A 48 -4.54 -2.60 2.69
CA ILE A 48 -5.84 -2.00 2.39
C ILE A 48 -6.98 -2.92 2.85
N VAL A 49 -6.83 -4.22 2.66
CA VAL A 49 -7.81 -5.23 3.14
C VAL A 49 -7.89 -5.21 4.67
N TYR A 50 -6.74 -5.21 5.34
CA TYR A 50 -6.66 -5.17 6.80
C TYR A 50 -7.16 -3.84 7.37
N ALA A 51 -6.88 -2.73 6.72
CA ALA A 51 -7.44 -1.43 7.12
C ALA A 51 -8.97 -1.41 7.01
N ALA A 52 -9.55 -2.00 5.95
CA ALA A 52 -11.00 -2.14 5.82
C ALA A 52 -11.58 -3.00 6.95
N ALA A 53 -10.84 -4.01 7.42
CA ALA A 53 -11.22 -4.83 8.56
C ALA A 53 -11.17 -4.06 9.88
N MET A 54 -10.11 -3.24 10.09
CA MET A 54 -9.99 -2.38 11.27
C MET A 54 -11.11 -1.34 11.32
N GLU A 55 -11.48 -0.74 10.19
CA GLU A 55 -12.64 0.20 10.11
C GLU A 55 -13.98 -0.47 10.47
N LYS A 56 -14.06 -1.79 10.37
CA LYS A 56 -15.23 -2.60 10.81
C LYS A 56 -15.11 -3.14 12.24
N GLY A 57 -14.07 -2.77 12.97
CA GLY A 57 -13.91 -3.12 14.39
C GLY A 57 -13.06 -4.36 14.65
N ILE A 58 -12.53 -5.04 13.62
CA ILE A 58 -11.53 -6.08 13.82
C ILE A 58 -10.26 -5.42 14.37
N THR A 59 -9.60 -6.07 15.32
CA THR A 59 -8.40 -5.54 15.97
C THR A 59 -7.15 -6.36 15.63
N PRO A 60 -5.94 -5.80 15.79
CA PRO A 60 -4.70 -6.54 15.55
C PRO A 60 -4.55 -7.83 16.38
N ASN A 61 -5.19 -7.89 17.55
CA ASN A 61 -5.10 -9.05 18.46
C ASN A 61 -6.21 -10.09 18.27
N ASP A 62 -7.21 -9.80 17.44
CA ASP A 62 -8.24 -10.78 17.11
C ASP A 62 -7.63 -11.98 16.39
N ILE A 63 -8.26 -13.12 16.51
CA ILE A 63 -7.75 -14.38 15.98
C ILE A 63 -8.33 -14.63 14.59
N VAL A 64 -7.44 -14.91 13.64
CA VAL A 64 -7.77 -15.38 12.30
C VAL A 64 -7.18 -16.76 12.07
N ASP A 65 -7.87 -17.60 11.32
CA ASP A 65 -7.43 -18.98 11.04
C ASP A 65 -6.58 -19.00 9.75
N ASP A 66 -5.34 -19.46 9.86
CA ASP A 66 -4.39 -19.65 8.75
C ASP A 66 -4.47 -21.08 8.16
N SER A 67 -5.55 -21.85 8.42
CA SER A 67 -5.78 -23.14 7.78
C SER A 67 -6.29 -22.99 6.34
N PRO A 68 -6.05 -23.95 5.45
CA PRO A 68 -6.53 -23.90 4.06
C PRO A 68 -8.00 -23.53 3.95
N ILE A 69 -8.35 -22.77 2.91
CA ILE A 69 -9.71 -22.30 2.64
C ILE A 69 -10.02 -22.41 1.15
N THR A 70 -11.28 -22.65 0.83
CA THR A 70 -11.83 -22.54 -0.52
C THR A 70 -13.01 -21.57 -0.50
N ILE A 71 -13.00 -20.59 -1.39
CA ILE A 71 -14.06 -19.59 -1.54
C ILE A 71 -14.60 -19.71 -2.97
N GLY A 72 -15.77 -20.34 -3.12
CA GLY A 72 -16.28 -20.74 -4.44
C GLY A 72 -15.31 -21.72 -5.11
N ASN A 73 -14.76 -21.31 -6.27
CA ASN A 73 -13.78 -22.11 -7.02
C ASN A 73 -12.32 -21.68 -6.76
N TRP A 74 -12.09 -20.78 -5.82
CA TRP A 74 -10.76 -20.23 -5.52
C TRP A 74 -10.21 -20.78 -4.21
N SER A 75 -9.01 -21.36 -4.27
CA SER A 75 -8.30 -21.92 -3.12
C SER A 75 -6.94 -21.27 -2.98
N PRO A 76 -6.80 -20.13 -2.25
CA PRO A 76 -5.53 -19.49 -2.03
C PRO A 76 -4.57 -20.35 -1.21
N HIS A 77 -3.29 -20.29 -1.55
CA HIS A 77 -2.22 -20.95 -0.83
C HIS A 77 -1.22 -19.94 -0.27
N ASN A 78 -0.68 -20.22 0.92
CA ASN A 78 0.46 -19.47 1.42
C ASN A 78 1.71 -19.78 0.58
N SER A 79 2.49 -18.75 0.22
CA SER A 79 3.71 -18.92 -0.60
C SER A 79 4.74 -19.85 0.07
N SER A 80 4.71 -19.94 1.40
CA SER A 80 5.56 -20.86 2.18
C SER A 80 5.06 -22.30 2.21
N HIS A 81 3.86 -22.56 1.70
CA HIS A 81 3.12 -23.83 1.86
C HIS A 81 2.96 -24.29 3.33
N ARG A 82 3.10 -23.37 4.28
CA ARG A 82 2.93 -23.62 5.72
C ARG A 82 1.68 -22.92 6.22
N TYR A 83 0.96 -23.62 7.11
CA TYR A 83 -0.26 -23.12 7.75
C TYR A 83 -0.06 -23.18 9.26
N ARG A 84 -0.53 -22.15 9.97
CA ARG A 84 -0.27 -21.96 11.41
C ARG A 84 -1.52 -22.09 12.28
N GLY A 85 -2.69 -22.42 11.66
CA GLY A 85 -3.95 -22.46 12.38
C GLY A 85 -4.33 -21.07 12.92
N LYS A 86 -4.85 -21.03 14.13
CA LYS A 86 -5.33 -19.78 14.76
C LYS A 86 -4.17 -18.89 15.19
N ILE A 87 -4.06 -17.71 14.60
CA ILE A 87 -3.01 -16.71 14.89
C ILE A 87 -3.62 -15.31 15.01
N PRO A 88 -2.98 -14.39 15.74
CA PRO A 88 -3.41 -13.00 15.77
C PRO A 88 -3.34 -12.33 14.39
N VAL A 89 -4.26 -11.41 14.11
CA VAL A 89 -4.36 -10.65 12.86
C VAL A 89 -3.04 -9.93 12.52
N TYR A 90 -2.38 -9.31 13.50
CA TYR A 90 -1.09 -8.66 13.26
C TYR A 90 -0.04 -9.65 12.74
N LYS A 91 -0.02 -10.87 13.28
CA LYS A 91 0.93 -11.92 12.87
C LYS A 91 0.64 -12.41 11.45
N ALA A 92 -0.64 -12.52 11.09
CA ALA A 92 -1.05 -12.90 9.74
C ALA A 92 -0.52 -11.88 8.69
N LEU A 93 -0.61 -10.57 8.98
CA LEU A 93 -0.04 -9.54 8.11
C LEU A 93 1.50 -9.58 8.11
N MET A 94 2.12 -9.75 9.28
CA MET A 94 3.57 -9.83 9.46
C MET A 94 4.21 -10.92 8.59
N ILE A 95 3.60 -12.12 8.57
CA ILE A 95 4.08 -13.25 7.76
C ILE A 95 3.52 -13.25 6.33
N SER A 96 2.68 -12.26 6.01
CA SER A 96 2.04 -12.13 4.69
C SER A 96 1.18 -13.33 4.28
N SER A 97 0.41 -13.94 5.23
CA SER A 97 -0.49 -15.05 4.92
C SER A 97 -1.49 -14.68 3.82
N ASN A 98 -1.55 -15.50 2.78
CA ASN A 98 -2.54 -15.38 1.70
C ASN A 98 -3.91 -15.85 2.18
N VAL A 99 -3.93 -16.93 2.93
CA VAL A 99 -5.17 -17.54 3.46
C VAL A 99 -5.87 -16.60 4.42
N CYS A 100 -5.12 -15.97 5.35
CA CYS A 100 -5.71 -14.99 6.26
C CYS A 100 -6.23 -13.75 5.53
N ALA A 101 -5.54 -13.27 4.49
CA ALA A 101 -6.03 -12.15 3.68
C ALA A 101 -7.33 -12.50 2.95
N ALA A 102 -7.44 -13.72 2.43
CA ALA A 102 -8.66 -14.22 1.79
C ALA A 102 -9.83 -14.35 2.79
N ARG A 103 -9.59 -14.83 4.01
CA ARG A 103 -10.61 -14.84 5.07
C ARG A 103 -11.03 -13.43 5.46
N MET A 104 -10.06 -12.54 5.59
CA MET A 104 -10.32 -11.15 5.97
C MET A 104 -11.25 -10.45 4.97
N ILE A 105 -10.96 -10.55 3.66
CA ILE A 105 -11.84 -9.93 2.66
C ILE A 105 -13.20 -10.63 2.56
N GLN A 106 -13.28 -11.94 2.82
CA GLN A 106 -14.55 -12.65 2.89
C GLN A 106 -15.41 -12.13 4.04
N GLU A 107 -14.82 -11.88 5.21
CA GLU A 107 -15.52 -11.38 6.40
C GLU A 107 -15.98 -9.92 6.23
N VAL A 108 -15.11 -9.05 5.75
CA VAL A 108 -15.44 -7.62 5.63
C VAL A 108 -16.19 -7.28 4.35
N GLY A 109 -16.18 -8.15 3.37
CA GLY A 109 -16.81 -8.01 2.07
C GLY A 109 -15.96 -7.22 1.08
N ILE A 110 -15.94 -7.67 -0.18
CA ILE A 110 -15.18 -7.06 -1.29
C ILE A 110 -15.53 -5.57 -1.43
N ARG A 111 -16.82 -5.21 -1.31
CA ARG A 111 -17.32 -3.84 -1.45
C ARG A 111 -16.62 -2.86 -0.49
N SER A 112 -16.39 -3.27 0.76
CA SER A 112 -15.73 -2.44 1.77
C SER A 112 -14.28 -2.16 1.40
N VAL A 113 -13.56 -3.16 0.89
CA VAL A 113 -12.19 -3.02 0.42
C VAL A 113 -12.12 -2.10 -0.81
N PHE A 114 -13.05 -2.25 -1.75
CA PHE A 114 -13.17 -1.38 -2.92
C PHE A 114 -13.42 0.08 -2.53
N GLN A 115 -14.39 0.31 -1.65
CA GLN A 115 -14.71 1.66 -1.18
C GLN A 115 -13.50 2.29 -0.51
N LEU A 116 -12.81 1.54 0.36
CA LEU A 116 -11.60 2.05 0.99
C LEU A 116 -10.50 2.36 -0.03
N ALA A 117 -10.21 1.46 -0.97
CA ALA A 117 -9.23 1.70 -2.02
C ALA A 117 -9.54 2.99 -2.80
N ARG A 118 -10.81 3.23 -3.13
CA ARG A 118 -11.26 4.45 -3.83
C ARG A 118 -11.04 5.70 -2.99
N VAL A 119 -11.45 5.71 -1.72
CA VAL A 119 -11.27 6.89 -0.85
C VAL A 119 -9.79 7.15 -0.55
N LEU A 120 -8.96 6.11 -0.55
CA LEU A 120 -7.50 6.24 -0.47
C LEU A 120 -6.87 6.73 -1.79
N GLY A 121 -7.67 6.89 -2.84
CA GLY A 121 -7.27 7.50 -4.11
C GLY A 121 -6.74 6.56 -5.17
N ILE A 122 -7.02 5.26 -5.07
CA ILE A 122 -6.77 4.31 -6.15
C ILE A 122 -7.91 4.42 -7.16
N SER A 123 -7.65 5.14 -8.26
CA SER A 123 -8.64 5.39 -9.33
C SER A 123 -8.59 4.34 -10.43
N THR A 124 -7.49 3.61 -10.52
CA THR A 124 -7.34 2.48 -11.47
C THR A 124 -8.51 1.50 -11.29
N PRO A 125 -9.16 1.04 -12.38
CA PRO A 125 -10.23 0.04 -12.29
C PRO A 125 -9.76 -1.22 -11.59
N LEU A 126 -10.54 -1.68 -10.62
CA LEU A 126 -10.29 -2.92 -9.87
C LEU A 126 -11.38 -3.93 -10.22
N GLU A 127 -11.01 -5.21 -10.37
CA GLU A 127 -11.95 -6.30 -10.59
C GLU A 127 -12.64 -6.70 -9.27
N TYR A 128 -13.94 -6.95 -9.32
CA TYR A 128 -14.75 -7.26 -8.15
C TYR A 128 -14.68 -8.75 -7.82
N ASP A 129 -13.56 -9.15 -7.24
CA ASP A 129 -13.25 -10.56 -6.97
C ASP A 129 -12.40 -10.68 -5.70
N TYR A 130 -12.41 -11.84 -5.06
CA TYR A 130 -11.66 -12.09 -3.81
C TYR A 130 -10.15 -12.07 -3.99
N THR A 131 -9.63 -12.33 -5.20
CA THR A 131 -8.19 -12.35 -5.48
C THR A 131 -7.53 -10.99 -5.29
N ILE A 132 -8.31 -9.89 -5.28
CA ILE A 132 -7.82 -8.56 -4.93
C ILE A 132 -7.17 -8.54 -3.54
N SER A 133 -7.57 -9.43 -2.63
CA SER A 133 -6.94 -9.56 -1.30
C SER A 133 -5.46 -9.93 -1.38
N LEU A 134 -5.03 -10.51 -2.49
CA LEU A 134 -3.64 -10.84 -2.78
C LEU A 134 -2.96 -9.84 -3.72
N GLY A 135 -3.69 -8.78 -4.12
CA GLY A 135 -3.17 -7.75 -5.02
C GLY A 135 -3.04 -8.18 -6.47
N SER A 136 -3.97 -9.02 -6.95
CA SER A 136 -4.02 -9.49 -8.35
C SER A 136 -4.29 -8.37 -9.34
N ASN A 137 -5.00 -7.33 -8.91
CA ASN A 137 -5.39 -6.20 -9.77
C ASN A 137 -4.26 -5.19 -9.95
N GLY A 138 -4.05 -4.76 -11.18
CA GLY A 138 -3.07 -3.73 -11.47
C GLY A 138 -3.45 -2.38 -10.89
N VAL A 139 -2.47 -1.66 -10.34
CA VAL A 139 -2.59 -0.30 -9.84
C VAL A 139 -1.45 0.57 -10.38
N LYS A 140 -1.67 1.89 -10.43
CA LYS A 140 -0.57 2.83 -10.72
C LYS A 140 0.25 3.03 -9.45
N MET A 141 1.57 3.01 -9.58
CA MET A 141 2.49 3.20 -8.45
C MET A 141 2.20 4.50 -7.69
N PHE A 142 2.01 5.62 -8.41
CA PHE A 142 1.68 6.92 -7.84
C PHE A 142 0.46 6.87 -6.91
N GLU A 143 -0.64 6.26 -7.35
CA GLU A 143 -1.87 6.13 -6.58
C GLU A 143 -1.67 5.22 -5.36
N PHE A 144 -0.95 4.13 -5.56
CA PHE A 144 -0.75 3.11 -4.55
C PHE A 144 0.16 3.58 -3.41
N VAL A 145 1.29 4.21 -3.73
CA VAL A 145 2.19 4.80 -2.72
C VAL A 145 1.49 5.95 -1.98
N ARG A 146 0.70 6.78 -2.70
CA ARG A 146 -0.11 7.83 -2.06
C ARG A 146 -1.11 7.26 -1.06
N ALA A 147 -1.74 6.12 -1.35
CA ALA A 147 -2.68 5.47 -0.43
C ALA A 147 -2.02 5.09 0.91
N TYR A 148 -0.76 4.65 0.90
CA TYR A 148 0.00 4.40 2.14
C TYR A 148 0.28 5.66 2.95
N GLY A 149 0.28 6.83 2.31
CA GLY A 149 0.38 8.11 2.99
C GLY A 149 -0.70 8.31 4.04
N ALA A 150 -1.89 7.73 3.87
CA ALA A 150 -2.95 7.78 4.87
C ALA A 150 -2.56 7.07 6.17
N PHE A 151 -1.85 5.94 6.09
CA PHE A 151 -1.35 5.25 7.28
C PHE A 151 -0.27 6.08 8.00
N ALA A 152 0.63 6.70 7.23
CA ALA A 152 1.71 7.53 7.77
C ALA A 152 1.20 8.83 8.42
N ASN A 153 0.06 9.35 7.98
CA ASN A 153 -0.44 10.68 8.35
C ASN A 153 -1.77 10.62 9.15
N GLY A 154 -1.94 9.60 9.98
CA GLY A 154 -3.09 9.50 10.89
C GLY A 154 -4.45 9.45 10.19
N GLY A 155 -4.52 8.91 8.98
CA GLY A 155 -5.75 8.74 8.19
C GLY A 155 -6.02 9.85 7.18
N TYR A 156 -5.17 10.86 7.09
CA TYR A 156 -5.31 11.94 6.10
C TYR A 156 -4.60 11.61 4.80
N ILE A 157 -5.26 11.89 3.67
CA ILE A 157 -4.64 11.83 2.36
C ILE A 157 -4.06 13.19 2.01
N VAL A 158 -2.83 13.18 1.53
CA VAL A 158 -2.13 14.35 1.03
C VAL A 158 -1.95 14.20 -0.49
N GLN A 159 -2.18 15.26 -1.23
CA GLN A 159 -1.94 15.27 -2.68
C GLN A 159 -0.47 15.56 -2.96
N PRO A 160 0.28 14.62 -3.55
CA PRO A 160 1.66 14.88 -3.92
C PRO A 160 1.78 15.95 -5.01
N TYR A 161 2.79 16.81 -4.89
CA TYR A 161 3.09 17.87 -5.86
C TYR A 161 4.60 18.02 -6.06
N ALA A 162 4.98 18.41 -7.30
CA ALA A 162 6.37 18.68 -7.70
C ALA A 162 6.66 20.18 -7.78
N ILE A 163 5.67 21.00 -8.14
CA ILE A 163 5.80 22.44 -8.28
C ILE A 163 5.17 23.10 -7.06
N GLU A 164 6.00 23.74 -6.24
CA GLU A 164 5.53 24.43 -5.05
C GLU A 164 4.90 25.80 -5.40
N ARG A 165 5.55 26.53 -6.32
CA ARG A 165 5.15 27.89 -6.67
C ARG A 165 5.60 28.25 -8.09
N ILE A 166 4.79 29.04 -8.80
CA ILE A 166 5.13 29.68 -10.06
C ILE A 166 4.94 31.19 -9.90
N GLU A 167 5.92 31.98 -10.31
CA GLU A 167 5.87 33.44 -10.28
C GLU A 167 6.15 34.04 -11.68
N ASP A 168 5.60 35.17 -11.95
CA ASP A 168 5.99 35.97 -13.12
C ASP A 168 7.32 36.73 -12.87
N SER A 169 7.82 37.42 -13.90
CA SER A 169 9.06 38.21 -13.84
C SER A 169 9.01 39.40 -12.84
N ARG A 170 7.84 39.73 -12.31
CA ARG A 170 7.60 40.79 -11.33
C ARG A 170 7.44 40.25 -9.91
N GLY A 171 7.61 38.93 -9.70
CA GLY A 171 7.43 38.28 -8.41
C GLY A 171 5.97 38.01 -8.00
N ARG A 172 5.02 38.26 -8.92
CA ARG A 172 3.60 37.92 -8.65
C ARG A 172 3.39 36.44 -8.73
N VAL A 173 2.81 35.84 -7.68
CA VAL A 173 2.50 34.41 -7.61
C VAL A 173 1.36 34.08 -8.58
N LEU A 174 1.64 33.24 -9.58
CA LEU A 174 0.67 32.72 -10.56
C LEU A 174 0.07 31.41 -10.11
N TYR A 175 0.84 30.59 -9.38
CA TYR A 175 0.42 29.32 -8.84
C TYR A 175 1.10 29.05 -7.49
N ARG A 176 0.39 28.40 -6.61
CA ARG A 176 0.93 27.84 -5.36
C ARG A 176 0.28 26.47 -5.10
N ALA A 177 1.10 25.47 -4.83
CA ALA A 177 0.60 24.14 -4.47
C ALA A 177 -0.33 24.21 -3.24
N PRO A 178 -1.45 23.51 -3.26
CA PRO A 178 -2.31 23.42 -2.08
C PRO A 178 -1.59 22.69 -0.96
N LYS A 179 -1.47 23.34 0.21
CA LYS A 179 -0.88 22.74 1.43
C LYS A 179 -1.91 22.09 2.33
N THR A 180 -3.11 21.85 1.85
CA THR A 180 -4.21 21.34 2.65
C THR A 180 -4.16 19.81 2.75
N LYS A 181 -4.28 19.31 3.97
CA LYS A 181 -4.70 17.92 4.17
C LYS A 181 -6.08 17.75 3.55
N SER A 182 -6.25 16.74 2.73
CA SER A 182 -7.56 16.35 2.27
C SER A 182 -8.39 15.82 3.45
N SER A 183 -9.67 15.52 3.20
CA SER A 183 -10.55 14.95 4.22
C SER A 183 -9.93 13.70 4.86
N HIS A 184 -10.25 13.51 6.13
CA HIS A 184 -9.89 12.34 6.90
C HIS A 184 -10.56 11.10 6.30
N GLN A 185 -9.80 10.12 5.85
CA GLN A 185 -10.28 8.97 5.11
C GLN A 185 -10.21 7.65 5.89
N LEU A 186 -9.34 7.60 6.92
CA LEU A 186 -9.25 6.51 7.87
C LEU A 186 -9.36 7.06 9.29
N SER A 187 -9.94 6.29 10.20
CA SER A 187 -9.88 6.65 11.62
C SER A 187 -8.43 6.71 12.11
N LEU A 188 -8.16 7.60 13.05
CA LEU A 188 -6.84 7.70 13.67
C LEU A 188 -6.45 6.35 14.32
N LYS A 189 -7.44 5.65 14.88
CA LYS A 189 -7.26 4.30 15.44
C LYS A 189 -6.75 3.34 14.38
N THR A 190 -7.44 3.23 13.23
CA THR A 190 -7.03 2.35 12.13
C THR A 190 -5.64 2.69 11.61
N ALA A 191 -5.33 3.97 11.41
CA ALA A 191 -4.01 4.38 10.96
C ALA A 191 -2.90 3.99 11.96
N ALA A 192 -3.15 4.13 13.26
CA ALA A 192 -2.22 3.73 14.31
C ALA A 192 -2.05 2.20 14.39
N GLU A 193 -3.14 1.44 14.35
CA GLU A 193 -3.13 -0.03 14.37
C GLU A 193 -2.41 -0.59 13.12
N MET A 194 -2.69 -0.05 11.93
CA MET A 194 -2.01 -0.43 10.69
C MET A 194 -0.51 -0.12 10.77
N THR A 195 -0.13 1.04 11.31
CA THR A 195 1.28 1.39 11.51
C THR A 195 1.97 0.42 12.45
N ALA A 196 1.33 0.06 13.57
CA ALA A 196 1.86 -0.92 14.52
C ALA A 196 2.08 -2.28 13.84
N MET A 197 1.11 -2.78 13.09
CA MET A 197 1.22 -4.05 12.35
C MET A 197 2.29 -3.99 11.25
N LEU A 198 2.37 -2.92 10.46
CA LEU A 198 3.35 -2.77 9.40
C LEU A 198 4.78 -2.59 9.93
N LYS A 199 4.96 -2.07 11.15
CA LYS A 199 6.26 -2.11 11.85
C LYS A 199 6.70 -3.54 12.14
N THR A 200 5.79 -4.45 12.52
CA THR A 200 6.16 -5.86 12.74
C THR A 200 6.64 -6.55 11.48
N VAL A 201 6.13 -6.15 10.31
CA VAL A 201 6.59 -6.67 9.01
C VAL A 201 8.07 -6.35 8.79
N ILE A 202 8.51 -5.13 9.15
CA ILE A 202 9.90 -4.67 9.02
C ILE A 202 10.80 -5.29 10.12
N LEU A 203 10.29 -5.39 11.35
CA LEU A 203 11.11 -5.85 12.49
C LEU A 203 11.32 -7.36 12.52
N SER A 204 10.29 -8.14 12.13
CA SER A 204 10.29 -9.60 12.35
C SER A 204 9.56 -10.39 11.25
N GLY A 205 9.07 -9.70 10.21
CA GLY A 205 8.27 -10.30 9.15
C GLY A 205 9.01 -10.41 7.82
N THR A 206 8.25 -10.35 6.73
CA THR A 206 8.75 -10.50 5.36
C THR A 206 9.57 -9.30 4.87
N GLY A 207 9.54 -8.18 5.59
CA GLY A 207 10.19 -6.92 5.22
C GLY A 207 11.50 -6.62 5.98
N THR A 208 12.12 -7.58 6.64
CA THR A 208 13.31 -7.33 7.48
C THR A 208 14.49 -6.73 6.72
N ALA A 209 14.62 -7.01 5.42
CA ALA A 209 15.64 -6.39 4.57
C ALA A 209 15.45 -4.86 4.37
N ALA A 210 14.24 -4.34 4.65
CA ALA A 210 13.94 -2.91 4.60
C ALA A 210 14.14 -2.20 5.95
N ASN A 211 14.72 -2.87 6.95
CA ASN A 211 15.02 -2.25 8.23
C ASN A 211 16.22 -1.29 8.10
N ILE A 212 15.95 -0.01 8.19
CA ILE A 212 16.93 1.08 8.06
C ILE A 212 17.50 1.54 9.42
N GLY A 213 17.24 0.81 10.52
CA GLY A 213 17.66 1.21 11.87
C GLY A 213 16.90 2.42 12.44
N LYS A 214 15.82 2.84 11.80
CA LYS A 214 14.91 3.91 12.23
C LYS A 214 13.47 3.37 12.26
N PRO A 215 12.55 4.02 12.99
CA PRO A 215 11.14 3.65 12.95
C PRO A 215 10.61 3.69 11.51
N ALA A 216 10.28 2.52 10.99
CA ALA A 216 9.71 2.35 9.65
C ALA A 216 8.60 1.31 9.69
N ALA A 217 7.62 1.49 8.82
CA ALA A 217 6.52 0.58 8.60
C ALA A 217 6.39 0.31 7.09
N GLY A 218 6.02 -0.88 6.69
CA GLY A 218 5.93 -1.16 5.26
C GLY A 218 5.53 -2.59 4.94
N LYS A 219 5.34 -2.85 3.65
CA LYS A 219 4.92 -4.15 3.14
C LYS A 219 5.62 -4.48 1.84
N THR A 220 6.12 -5.69 1.76
CA THR A 220 6.62 -6.31 0.52
C THR A 220 5.46 -6.79 -0.35
N GLY A 221 5.63 -6.73 -1.65
CA GLY A 221 4.76 -7.33 -2.64
C GLY A 221 5.57 -8.09 -3.68
N THR A 222 5.12 -9.28 -4.00
CA THR A 222 5.67 -10.09 -5.08
C THR A 222 4.48 -10.66 -5.84
N THR A 223 4.53 -10.60 -7.16
CA THR A 223 3.52 -11.24 -8.00
C THR A 223 3.91 -12.67 -8.30
N ASP A 224 2.93 -13.46 -8.74
CA ASP A 224 3.17 -14.79 -9.26
C ASP A 224 4.21 -14.74 -10.40
N ASP A 225 5.03 -15.75 -10.52
CA ASP A 225 6.17 -15.82 -11.44
C ASP A 225 7.29 -14.80 -11.20
N ASN A 226 7.29 -14.07 -10.06
CA ASN A 226 8.29 -13.04 -9.72
C ASN A 226 8.49 -11.96 -10.80
N LYS A 227 7.43 -11.65 -11.56
CA LYS A 227 7.49 -10.62 -12.63
C LYS A 227 7.63 -9.21 -12.09
N ASP A 228 6.95 -8.95 -10.97
CA ASP A 228 6.99 -7.65 -10.29
C ASP A 228 7.36 -7.85 -8.81
N ALA A 229 8.28 -7.03 -8.33
CA ALA A 229 8.64 -6.93 -6.92
C ALA A 229 8.33 -5.51 -6.44
N TYR A 230 7.49 -5.40 -5.42
CA TYR A 230 7.10 -4.15 -4.79
C TYR A 230 7.61 -4.09 -3.35
N PHE A 231 7.96 -2.91 -2.92
CA PHE A 231 8.01 -2.54 -1.52
C PHE A 231 7.34 -1.17 -1.39
N VAL A 232 6.42 -1.02 -0.46
CA VAL A 232 5.86 0.27 -0.09
C VAL A 232 6.01 0.42 1.41
N GLY A 233 6.62 1.51 1.83
CA GLY A 233 6.87 1.76 3.24
C GLY A 233 6.91 3.25 3.56
N TYR A 234 6.99 3.54 4.86
CA TYR A 234 7.03 4.91 5.33
C TYR A 234 7.73 5.04 6.68
N THR A 235 8.24 6.23 6.93
CA THR A 235 8.62 6.78 8.22
C THR A 235 7.67 7.94 8.54
N PRO A 236 7.80 8.66 9.66
CA PRO A 236 6.99 9.85 9.91
C PRO A 236 7.14 10.94 8.83
N ASP A 237 8.27 10.97 8.11
CA ASP A 237 8.64 12.08 7.22
C ASP A 237 8.57 11.74 5.73
N ILE A 238 8.55 10.46 5.36
CA ILE A 238 8.61 10.00 3.97
C ILE A 238 7.75 8.75 3.75
N VAL A 239 7.06 8.72 2.61
CA VAL A 239 6.40 7.53 2.05
C VAL A 239 7.11 7.19 0.75
N THR A 240 7.43 5.93 0.56
CA THR A 240 8.15 5.42 -0.63
C THR A 240 7.47 4.18 -1.15
#